data_b95cd96b4753bdda692ce2cf0439d118
#
_entry.id   b95cd96b4753bdda692ce2cf0439d118
#
_cell.length_a   1.000
_cell.length_b   1.000
_cell.length_c   1.000
_cell.angle_alpha   90.00
_cell.angle_beta   90.00
_cell.angle_gamma   90.00
#
_symmetry.space_group_name_H-M   'P 1'
#
loop_
_entity.id
_entity.type
_entity.pdbx_description
1 polymer ?
#
loop_
_entity_poly.entity_id
_entity_poly.type
_entity_poly.pdbx_seq_one_letter_code
_entity_poly.pdbx_strand_id
1 'polypeptide(L)' 'MDSQEVLHDRIGHIVESIVLKKVGPDTQLIATGLVDSLSAVDITLAVEAEFGCSIPAPEIAEHLQSVRSLAAYVAAQR' A
#
# COMPACT_ATOMS: atom_id res chain seq x y z
N MET A 1 12.48 -3.12 17.55
CA MET A 1 12.12 -3.19 16.12
C MET A 1 11.43 -1.90 15.72
N ASP A 2 11.81 -1.39 14.57
CA ASP A 2 11.23 -0.15 14.06
C ASP A 2 9.79 -0.41 13.61
N SER A 3 8.85 0.39 14.12
CA SER A 3 7.44 0.23 13.76
C SER A 3 7.20 0.51 12.28
N GLN A 4 8.01 1.35 11.64
CA GLN A 4 7.90 1.59 10.20
C GLN A 4 8.33 0.38 9.38
N GLU A 5 9.34 -0.37 9.83
CA GLU A 5 9.74 -1.59 9.16
C GLU A 5 8.64 -2.65 9.22
N VAL A 6 8.01 -2.79 10.39
CA VAL A 6 6.89 -3.71 10.53
C VAL A 6 5.74 -3.31 9.60
N LEU A 7 5.47 -2.02 9.52
CA LEU A 7 4.40 -1.50 8.68
C LEU A 7 4.71 -1.75 7.19
N HIS A 8 5.96 -1.49 6.78
CA HIS A 8 6.38 -1.76 5.41
C HIS A 8 6.23 -3.24 5.07
N ASP A 9 6.62 -4.12 5.98
CA ASP A 9 6.52 -5.56 5.74
C ASP A 9 5.06 -5.99 5.59
N ARG A 10 4.19 -5.50 6.45
CA ARG A 10 2.77 -5.89 6.41
C ARG A 10 2.09 -5.36 5.16
N ILE A 11 2.33 -4.11 4.81
CA ILE A 11 1.76 -3.52 3.60
C ILE A 11 2.34 -4.18 2.36
N GLY A 12 3.65 -4.46 2.37
CA GLY A 12 4.29 -5.18 1.29
C GLY A 12 3.66 -6.54 1.06
N HIS A 13 3.35 -7.26 2.12
CA HIS A 13 2.66 -8.55 2.03
C HIS A 13 1.28 -8.41 1.39
N ILE A 14 0.54 -7.38 1.77
CA ILE A 14 -0.78 -7.13 1.18
C ILE A 14 -0.65 -6.89 -0.32
N VAL A 15 0.27 -6.01 -0.70
CA VAL A 15 0.48 -5.68 -2.11
C VAL A 15 0.90 -6.93 -2.89
N GLU A 16 1.87 -7.68 -2.37
CA GLU A 16 2.38 -8.86 -3.06
C GLU A 16 1.31 -9.93 -3.23
N SER A 17 0.43 -10.08 -2.24
CA SER A 17 -0.63 -11.09 -2.34
C SER A 17 -1.68 -10.73 -3.39
N ILE A 18 -1.82 -9.45 -3.69
CA ILE A 18 -2.79 -8.98 -4.67
C ILE A 18 -2.19 -8.93 -6.07
N VAL A 19 -0.96 -8.40 -6.21
CA VAL A 19 -0.32 -8.31 -7.53
C VAL A 19 0.42 -9.57 -7.92
N LEU A 20 0.65 -10.48 -6.98
CA LEU A 20 1.31 -11.78 -7.18
C LEU A 20 2.74 -11.64 -7.68
N LYS A 21 3.42 -10.58 -7.23
CA LYS A 21 4.83 -10.33 -7.53
C LYS A 21 5.49 -9.70 -6.32
N LYS A 22 6.79 -9.91 -6.19
CA LYS A 22 7.56 -9.29 -5.12
C LYS A 22 7.75 -7.81 -5.37
N VAL A 23 7.61 -7.01 -4.32
CA VAL A 23 7.83 -5.57 -4.41
C VAL A 23 8.71 -5.12 -3.25
N GLY A 24 9.56 -4.15 -3.52
CA GLY A 24 10.33 -3.48 -2.48
C GLY A 24 9.61 -2.23 -1.99
N PRO A 25 10.13 -1.59 -0.94
CA PRO A 25 9.47 -0.41 -0.39
C PRO A 25 9.40 0.77 -1.37
N ASP A 26 10.32 0.83 -2.31
CA ASP A 26 10.38 1.93 -3.27
C ASP A 26 10.00 1.51 -4.69
N THR A 27 9.51 0.28 -4.88
CA THR A 27 9.03 -0.16 -6.18
C THR A 27 7.87 0.73 -6.60
N GLN A 28 7.95 1.27 -7.82
CA GLN A 28 6.89 2.12 -8.35
C GLN A 28 5.73 1.23 -8.79
N LEU A 29 4.65 1.27 -8.02
CA LEU A 29 3.54 0.34 -8.24
C LEU A 29 2.67 0.74 -9.40
N ILE A 30 2.31 2.01 -9.48
CA ILE A 30 1.40 2.50 -10.52
C ILE A 30 2.17 2.77 -11.81
N ALA A 31 3.32 3.41 -11.72
CA ALA A 31 4.10 3.79 -12.90
C ALA A 31 4.55 2.58 -13.72
N THR A 32 4.80 1.44 -13.07
CA THR A 32 5.21 0.21 -13.74
C THR A 32 4.04 -0.62 -14.23
N GLY A 33 2.81 -0.27 -13.85
CA GLY A 33 1.63 -1.05 -14.20
C GLY A 33 1.40 -2.26 -13.33
N LEU A 34 2.18 -2.45 -12.26
CA LEU A 34 1.95 -3.54 -11.32
C LEU A 34 0.60 -3.41 -10.62
N VAL A 35 0.20 -2.16 -10.34
CA VAL A 35 -1.08 -1.87 -9.70
C VAL A 35 -1.93 -1.07 -10.69
N ASP A 36 -3.02 -1.69 -11.14
CA ASP A 36 -4.02 -1.00 -11.96
C ASP A 36 -5.19 -0.54 -11.07
N SER A 37 -6.26 -0.04 -11.70
CA SER A 37 -7.40 0.49 -10.95
C SER A 37 -8.04 -0.54 -10.04
N LEU A 38 -8.18 -1.79 -10.52
CA LEU A 38 -8.79 -2.85 -9.72
C LEU A 38 -7.90 -3.27 -8.57
N SER A 39 -6.62 -3.49 -8.85
CA SER A 39 -5.67 -3.85 -7.80
C SER A 39 -5.56 -2.75 -6.75
N ALA A 40 -5.60 -1.48 -7.18
CA ALA A 40 -5.55 -0.36 -6.26
C ALA A 40 -6.72 -0.38 -5.28
N VAL A 41 -7.92 -0.68 -5.76
CA VAL A 41 -9.10 -0.78 -4.89
C VAL A 41 -8.94 -1.94 -3.92
N ASP A 42 -8.49 -3.11 -4.41
CA ASP A 42 -8.29 -4.28 -3.56
C ASP A 42 -7.25 -4.01 -2.47
N ILE A 43 -6.14 -3.37 -2.82
CA ILE A 43 -5.10 -3.02 -1.85
C ILE A 43 -5.66 -2.05 -0.81
N THR A 44 -6.39 -1.04 -1.27
CA THR A 44 -6.99 -0.04 -0.39
C THR A 44 -7.92 -0.69 0.62
N LEU A 45 -8.81 -1.57 0.17
CA LEU A 45 -9.75 -2.24 1.06
C LEU A 45 -9.03 -3.12 2.07
N ALA A 46 -8.00 -3.85 1.64
CA ALA A 46 -7.24 -4.71 2.53
C ALA A 46 -6.49 -3.90 3.60
N VAL A 47 -5.90 -2.78 3.19
CA VAL A 47 -5.17 -1.91 4.13
C VAL A 47 -6.14 -1.28 5.12
N GLU A 48 -7.28 -0.81 4.65
CA GLU A 48 -8.29 -0.22 5.54
C GLU A 48 -8.78 -1.23 6.57
N ALA A 49 -9.02 -2.47 6.12
CA ALA A 49 -9.49 -3.52 7.02
C ALA A 49 -8.44 -3.90 8.05
N GLU A 50 -7.18 -3.98 7.66
CA GLU A 50 -6.13 -4.44 8.56
C GLU A 50 -5.71 -3.36 9.56
N PHE A 51 -5.65 -2.12 9.14
CA PHE A 51 -5.12 -1.04 9.98
C PHE A 51 -6.19 -0.11 10.54
N GLY A 52 -7.44 -0.28 10.12
CA GLY A 52 -8.53 0.55 10.61
C GLY A 52 -8.44 1.99 10.16
N CYS A 53 -7.79 2.26 9.02
CA CYS A 53 -7.68 3.60 8.47
C CYS A 53 -8.63 3.76 7.27
N SER A 54 -8.66 4.96 6.71
CA SER A 54 -9.49 5.25 5.56
C SER A 54 -8.65 5.98 4.52
N ILE A 55 -8.73 5.56 3.26
CA ILE A 55 -8.01 6.18 2.16
C ILE A 55 -9.05 6.78 1.20
N PRO A 56 -9.17 8.11 1.15
CA PRO A 56 -10.15 8.73 0.25
C PRO A 56 -9.87 8.37 -1.21
N ALA A 57 -10.94 8.07 -1.95
CA ALA A 57 -10.78 7.64 -3.34
C ALA A 57 -9.94 8.59 -4.20
N PRO A 58 -10.09 9.92 -4.11
CA PRO A 58 -9.28 10.82 -4.92
C PRO A 58 -7.78 10.77 -4.58
N GLU A 59 -7.42 10.22 -3.41
CA GLU A 59 -6.02 10.19 -2.96
C GLU A 59 -5.38 8.81 -3.14
N ILE A 60 -6.11 7.82 -3.61
CA ILE A 60 -5.59 6.46 -3.72
C ILE A 60 -4.33 6.41 -4.60
N ALA A 61 -4.38 7.02 -5.77
CA ALA A 61 -3.25 7.01 -6.68
C ALA A 61 -2.00 7.67 -6.08
N GLU A 62 -2.21 8.71 -5.28
CA GLU A 62 -1.11 9.41 -4.64
C GLU A 62 -0.42 8.53 -3.59
N HIS A 63 -1.21 7.84 -2.77
CA HIS A 63 -0.65 7.06 -1.66
C HIS A 63 -0.15 5.68 -2.11
N LEU A 64 -0.67 5.14 -3.20
CA LEU A 64 -0.29 3.83 -3.69
C LEU A 64 0.86 3.86 -4.70
N GLN A 65 1.65 4.92 -4.74
CA GLN A 65 2.79 4.98 -5.63
C GLN A 65 3.88 3.96 -5.26
N SER A 66 4.03 3.69 -3.96
CA SER A 66 4.96 2.67 -3.47
C SER A 66 4.48 2.17 -2.12
N VAL A 67 5.06 1.06 -1.68
CA VAL A 67 4.80 0.57 -0.31
C VAL A 67 5.20 1.62 0.70
N ARG A 68 6.33 2.30 0.48
CA ARG A 68 6.81 3.35 1.39
C ARG A 68 5.81 4.50 1.51
N SER A 69 5.26 4.97 0.39
CA SER A 69 4.30 6.08 0.43
C SER A 69 3.01 5.66 1.12
N LEU A 70 2.56 4.44 0.88
CA LEU A 70 1.34 3.93 1.53
C LEU A 70 1.57 3.75 3.03
N ALA A 71 2.72 3.22 3.41
CA ALA A 71 3.07 3.05 4.83
C ALA A 71 3.13 4.40 5.54
N ALA A 72 3.67 5.42 4.88
CA ALA A 72 3.73 6.75 5.47
C ALA A 72 2.33 7.31 5.74
N TYR A 73 1.40 7.09 4.82
CA TYR A 73 0.03 7.54 4.99
C TYR A 73 -0.63 6.80 6.15
N VAL A 74 -0.48 5.47 6.20
CA VAL A 74 -1.08 4.67 7.27
C VAL A 74 -0.51 5.08 8.62
N ALA A 75 0.80 5.31 8.69
CA ALA A 75 1.44 5.74 9.93
C ALA A 75 0.87 7.08 10.42
N ALA A 76 0.58 7.99 9.49
CA ALA A 76 0.02 9.29 9.84
C ALA A 76 -1.43 9.20 10.33
N GLN A 77 -2.14 8.12 9.98
CA GLN A 77 -3.53 7.91 10.41
C GLN A 77 -3.65 7.25 11.77
N ARG A 78 -2.57 6.69 12.27
CA ARG A 78 -2.60 5.90 13.52
C ARG A 78 -2.38 6.76 14.75
#